data_bdea20a01ceaac1aba7308c67d25e70b
#
_entry.id   bdea20a01ceaac1aba7308c67d25e70b
#
_cell.length_a   1.000
_cell.length_b   1.000
_cell.length_c   1.000
_cell.angle_alpha   90.00
_cell.angle_beta   90.00
_cell.angle_gamma   90.00
#
_symmetry.space_group_name_H-M   'P 1'
#
loop_
_entity.id
_entity.type
_entity.pdbx_description
1 polymer ?
#
loop_
_entity_poly.entity_id
_entity_poly.type
_entity_poly.pdbx_seq_one_letter_code
_entity_poly.pdbx_strand_id
1 'polypeptide(L)'
;LTGYGEVEHYDEFAEYNEKSFRLLVSKSIKFPDRAIPFLSRRLERQQRKEWHAANHYHSPHNDIFERQRAGIEANLKAVYGDDVAVYKTFNFVEPYLPDDVLAEIRKDGFDKLVVYPWLVVDSVFTSGLVLEQINHALASDGRWVKDMRYLPSFWEREDFQQRMADQIIDGMTPLLER
;
A
#
# COMPACT_ATOMS: atom_id res chain seq x y z
N LEU A 1 -1.00 -4.64 7.12
CA LEU A 1 -0.43 -4.66 5.77
C LEU A 1 -0.47 -3.27 5.16
N THR A 2 0.60 -2.86 4.50
CA THR A 2 0.69 -1.53 3.93
C THR A 2 0.95 -1.58 2.42
N GLY A 3 0.36 -0.65 1.67
CA GLY A 3 0.53 -0.52 0.23
C GLY A 3 0.25 0.90 -0.25
N TYR A 4 0.32 1.12 -1.55
CA TYR A 4 -0.01 2.44 -2.10
C TYR A 4 -1.51 2.70 -2.09
N GLY A 5 -2.31 1.68 -2.34
CA GLY A 5 -3.73 1.80 -2.61
C GLY A 5 -4.00 2.35 -4.02
N GLU A 6 -5.22 2.22 -4.46
CA GLU A 6 -5.68 2.74 -5.74
C GLU A 6 -7.08 3.33 -5.58
N VAL A 7 -7.38 4.38 -6.33
CA VAL A 7 -8.68 5.03 -6.32
C VAL A 7 -9.76 4.09 -6.86
N GLU A 8 -10.92 4.10 -6.25
CA GLU A 8 -12.07 3.29 -6.67
C GLU A 8 -12.98 4.07 -7.62
N HIS A 9 -13.02 5.39 -7.45
CA HIS A 9 -13.82 6.29 -8.27
C HIS A 9 -12.96 7.31 -8.99
N TYR A 10 -13.36 7.63 -10.21
CA TYR A 10 -12.63 8.55 -11.07
C TYR A 10 -12.39 9.94 -10.45
N ASP A 11 -13.35 10.48 -9.74
CA ASP A 11 -13.29 11.81 -9.12
C ASP A 11 -12.28 11.92 -7.97
N GLU A 12 -11.81 10.79 -7.45
CA GLU A 12 -10.77 10.72 -6.42
C GLU A 12 -9.35 10.94 -6.98
N PHE A 13 -9.15 10.80 -8.29
CA PHE A 13 -7.81 10.90 -8.91
C PHE A 13 -7.12 12.24 -8.67
N ALA A 14 -7.86 13.34 -8.65
CA ALA A 14 -7.26 14.65 -8.45
C ALA A 14 -6.60 14.76 -7.07
N GLU A 15 -7.27 14.26 -6.04
CA GLU A 15 -6.79 14.24 -4.66
C GLU A 15 -5.66 13.22 -4.48
N TYR A 16 -5.84 12.02 -5.01
CA TYR A 16 -4.81 10.99 -5.01
C TYR A 16 -3.51 11.48 -5.65
N ASN A 17 -3.59 12.10 -6.82
CA ASN A 17 -2.44 12.68 -7.48
C ASN A 17 -1.79 13.80 -6.65
N GLU A 18 -2.59 14.66 -6.02
CA GLU A 18 -2.07 15.73 -5.18
C GLU A 18 -1.32 15.19 -3.96
N LYS A 19 -1.90 14.22 -3.24
CA LYS A 19 -1.26 13.54 -2.09
C LYS A 19 0.03 12.83 -2.53
N SER A 20 -0.04 12.09 -3.61
CA SER A 20 1.09 11.37 -4.18
C SER A 20 2.22 12.33 -4.60
N PHE A 21 1.92 13.43 -5.28
CA PHE A 21 2.90 14.44 -5.63
C PHE A 21 3.55 15.08 -4.42
N ARG A 22 2.76 15.46 -3.42
CA ARG A 22 3.30 16.08 -2.20
C ARG A 22 4.25 15.15 -1.46
N LEU A 23 3.93 13.87 -1.40
CA LEU A 23 4.72 12.89 -0.66
C LEU A 23 5.93 12.37 -1.46
N LEU A 24 5.79 12.13 -2.74
CA LEU A 24 6.85 11.53 -3.56
C LEU A 24 7.75 12.58 -4.22
N VAL A 25 7.16 13.59 -4.86
CA VAL A 25 7.93 14.58 -5.63
C VAL A 25 8.68 15.52 -4.73
N SER A 26 8.12 15.90 -3.57
CA SER A 26 8.80 16.77 -2.60
C SER A 26 10.10 16.18 -2.05
N LYS A 27 10.22 14.85 -2.04
CA LYS A 27 11.43 14.15 -1.60
C LYS A 27 12.54 14.11 -2.65
N SER A 28 12.18 14.20 -3.91
CA SER A 28 13.13 14.04 -5.03
C SER A 28 13.48 15.34 -5.73
N ILE A 29 12.53 16.27 -5.79
CA ILE A 29 12.67 17.51 -6.56
C ILE A 29 12.05 18.65 -5.76
N LYS A 30 12.78 19.77 -5.64
CA LYS A 30 12.21 21.01 -5.11
C LYS A 30 11.19 21.57 -6.12
N PHE A 31 9.94 21.19 -5.93
CA PHE A 31 8.85 21.61 -6.79
C PHE A 31 8.01 22.70 -6.10
N PRO A 32 7.58 23.76 -6.81
CA PRO A 32 6.76 24.79 -6.18
C PRO A 32 5.40 24.23 -5.77
N ASP A 33 5.06 24.24 -4.49
CA ASP A 33 3.79 23.72 -3.95
C ASP A 33 2.56 24.27 -4.67
N ARG A 34 2.64 25.52 -5.14
CA ARG A 34 1.55 26.19 -5.88
C ARG A 34 1.23 25.51 -7.23
N ALA A 35 2.16 24.77 -7.81
CA ALA A 35 1.96 24.11 -9.09
C ALA A 35 1.37 22.69 -8.94
N ILE A 36 1.45 22.09 -7.75
CA ILE A 36 0.97 20.73 -7.50
C ILE A 36 -0.52 20.58 -7.84
N PRO A 37 -1.46 21.42 -7.35
CA PRO A 37 -2.87 21.28 -7.69
C PRO A 37 -3.17 21.40 -9.18
N PHE A 38 -2.43 22.24 -9.89
CA PHE A 38 -2.57 22.41 -11.34
C PHE A 38 -2.13 21.15 -12.08
N LEU A 39 -0.98 20.57 -11.70
CA LEU A 39 -0.48 19.33 -12.30
C LEU A 39 -1.37 18.15 -11.99
N SER A 40 -1.85 18.02 -10.77
CA SER A 40 -2.76 16.96 -10.37
C SER A 40 -4.04 16.97 -11.20
N ARG A 41 -4.64 18.14 -11.40
CA ARG A 41 -5.81 18.31 -12.28
C ARG A 41 -5.51 18.05 -13.75
N ARG A 42 -4.29 18.38 -14.21
CA ARG A 42 -3.89 18.08 -15.59
C ARG A 42 -3.75 16.58 -15.81
N LEU A 43 -3.12 15.88 -14.88
CA LEU A 43 -3.00 14.43 -14.92
C LEU A 43 -4.36 13.75 -14.81
N GLU A 44 -5.21 14.21 -13.90
CA GLU A 44 -6.58 13.72 -13.79
C GLU A 44 -7.32 13.79 -15.13
N ARG A 45 -7.21 14.90 -15.86
CA ARG A 45 -7.84 15.02 -17.19
C ARG A 45 -7.26 14.07 -18.23
N GLN A 46 -5.97 13.73 -18.13
CA GLN A 46 -5.37 12.74 -19.01
C GLN A 46 -5.86 11.33 -18.64
N GLN A 47 -5.83 10.98 -17.36
CA GLN A 47 -6.32 9.72 -16.84
C GLN A 47 -7.81 9.50 -17.15
N ARG A 48 -8.60 10.58 -17.19
CA ARG A 48 -10.02 10.53 -17.58
C ARG A 48 -10.24 9.91 -18.95
N LYS A 49 -9.42 10.26 -19.92
CA LYS A 49 -9.53 9.71 -21.27
C LYS A 49 -9.20 8.22 -21.28
N GLU A 50 -8.17 7.82 -20.54
CA GLU A 50 -7.76 6.43 -20.41
C GLU A 50 -8.80 5.62 -19.67
N TRP A 51 -9.37 6.15 -18.58
CA TRP A 51 -10.44 5.54 -17.81
C TRP A 51 -11.70 5.28 -18.65
N HIS A 52 -12.13 6.26 -19.41
CA HIS A 52 -13.27 6.10 -20.30
C HIS A 52 -13.00 5.16 -21.49
N ALA A 53 -11.78 5.18 -22.03
CA ALA A 53 -11.38 4.27 -23.09
C ALA A 53 -11.35 2.80 -22.63
N ALA A 54 -11.06 2.56 -21.35
CA ALA A 54 -11.07 1.23 -20.74
C ALA A 54 -12.47 0.75 -20.29
N ASN A 55 -13.54 1.42 -20.74
CA ASN A 55 -14.93 1.03 -20.52
C ASN A 55 -15.30 0.80 -19.04
N HIS A 56 -15.07 1.83 -18.21
CA HIS A 56 -15.25 1.78 -16.75
C HIS A 56 -14.25 0.84 -16.05
N TYR A 57 -13.00 0.96 -16.41
CA TYR A 57 -11.94 0.22 -15.76
C TYR A 57 -12.03 0.36 -14.23
N HIS A 58 -12.22 -0.76 -13.59
CA HIS A 58 -12.09 -0.90 -12.15
C HIS A 58 -10.78 -1.65 -11.90
N SER A 59 -9.86 -1.02 -11.18
CA SER A 59 -8.62 -1.69 -10.84
C SER A 59 -8.88 -2.86 -9.90
N PRO A 60 -8.36 -4.04 -10.18
CA PRO A 60 -8.48 -5.18 -9.27
C PRO A 60 -7.55 -5.08 -8.05
N HIS A 61 -6.74 -4.02 -7.96
CA HIS A 61 -5.69 -3.89 -6.95
C HIS A 61 -6.22 -3.98 -5.52
N ASN A 62 -7.21 -3.17 -5.18
CA ASN A 62 -7.75 -3.12 -3.82
C ASN A 62 -8.46 -4.42 -3.44
N ASP A 63 -9.15 -5.07 -4.38
CA ASP A 63 -9.80 -6.36 -4.19
C ASP A 63 -8.77 -7.49 -3.99
N ILE A 64 -7.69 -7.48 -4.76
CA ILE A 64 -6.59 -8.43 -4.61
C ILE A 64 -5.93 -8.24 -3.23
N PHE A 65 -5.65 -7.00 -2.86
CA PHE A 65 -5.04 -6.66 -1.58
C PHE A 65 -5.92 -7.13 -0.42
N GLU A 66 -7.24 -6.91 -0.49
CA GLU A 66 -8.18 -7.35 0.53
C GLU A 66 -8.23 -8.88 0.65
N ARG A 67 -8.26 -9.60 -0.47
CA ARG A 67 -8.20 -11.08 -0.45
C ARG A 67 -6.91 -11.60 0.17
N GLN A 68 -5.77 -10.94 -0.11
CA GLN A 68 -4.49 -11.27 0.49
C GLN A 68 -4.49 -11.00 1.99
N ARG A 69 -5.00 -9.83 2.42
CA ARG A 69 -5.17 -9.47 3.83
C ARG A 69 -6.00 -10.51 4.57
N ALA A 70 -7.18 -10.84 4.04
CA ALA A 70 -8.07 -11.81 4.65
C ALA A 70 -7.46 -13.22 4.73
N GLY A 71 -6.73 -13.64 3.70
CA GLY A 71 -6.01 -14.91 3.72
C GLY A 71 -4.90 -14.96 4.77
N ILE A 72 -4.15 -13.87 4.93
CA ILE A 72 -3.12 -13.76 5.98
C ILE A 72 -3.78 -13.80 7.36
N GLU A 73 -4.86 -13.03 7.55
CA GLU A 73 -5.58 -13.00 8.82
C GLU A 73 -6.11 -14.37 9.20
N ALA A 74 -6.73 -15.09 8.28
CA ALA A 74 -7.24 -16.44 8.53
C ALA A 74 -6.13 -17.41 8.99
N ASN A 75 -4.96 -17.36 8.33
CA ASN A 75 -3.81 -18.18 8.72
C ASN A 75 -3.25 -17.79 10.08
N LEU A 76 -3.18 -16.50 10.41
CA LEU A 76 -2.71 -16.05 11.72
C LEU A 76 -3.71 -16.41 12.83
N LYS A 77 -5.01 -16.26 12.59
CA LYS A 77 -6.05 -16.65 13.54
C LYS A 77 -6.09 -18.15 13.80
N ALA A 78 -5.74 -18.97 12.83
CA ALA A 78 -5.60 -20.40 13.04
C ALA A 78 -4.51 -20.78 14.07
N VAL A 79 -3.50 -19.90 14.24
CA VAL A 79 -2.38 -20.11 15.18
C VAL A 79 -2.61 -19.37 16.50
N TYR A 80 -3.09 -18.13 16.46
CA TYR A 80 -3.13 -17.21 17.59
C TYR A 80 -4.55 -16.89 18.08
N GLY A 81 -5.59 -17.44 17.44
CA GLY A 81 -6.98 -17.16 17.80
C GLY A 81 -7.37 -15.70 17.52
N ASP A 82 -8.19 -15.16 18.40
CA ASP A 82 -8.68 -13.77 18.29
C ASP A 82 -7.70 -12.72 18.84
N ASP A 83 -6.54 -13.16 19.35
CA ASP A 83 -5.49 -12.25 19.83
C ASP A 83 -4.74 -11.52 18.69
N VAL A 84 -5.11 -11.78 17.45
CA VAL A 84 -4.52 -11.17 16.26
C VAL A 84 -5.59 -10.67 15.31
N ALA A 85 -5.33 -9.49 14.71
CA ALA A 85 -6.12 -8.96 13.61
C ALA A 85 -5.18 -8.38 12.55
N VAL A 86 -5.63 -8.36 11.29
CA VAL A 86 -4.85 -7.82 10.17
C VAL A 86 -5.59 -6.66 9.53
N TYR A 87 -5.03 -5.48 9.69
CA TYR A 87 -5.52 -4.24 9.07
C TYR A 87 -4.77 -3.95 7.78
N LYS A 88 -5.42 -3.26 6.85
CA LYS A 88 -4.78 -2.70 5.66
C LYS A 88 -4.63 -1.20 5.82
N THR A 89 -3.52 -0.65 5.33
CA THR A 89 -3.33 0.80 5.24
C THR A 89 -2.74 1.16 3.89
N PHE A 90 -3.14 2.29 3.37
CA PHE A 90 -2.69 2.82 2.09
C PHE A 90 -2.08 4.21 2.27
N ASN A 91 -1.10 4.53 1.43
CA ASN A 91 -0.39 5.79 1.55
C ASN A 91 -1.22 7.00 1.08
N PHE A 92 -2.18 6.78 0.18
CA PHE A 92 -2.82 7.88 -0.56
C PHE A 92 -4.35 7.79 -0.63
N VAL A 93 -4.95 6.72 -0.13
CA VAL A 93 -6.38 6.43 -0.29
C VAL A 93 -7.10 6.39 1.04
N GLU A 94 -8.10 7.25 1.21
CA GLU A 94 -9.00 7.22 2.35
C GLU A 94 -10.05 6.10 2.21
N PRO A 95 -10.56 5.58 3.31
CA PRO A 95 -10.24 5.85 4.73
C PRO A 95 -9.08 5.00 5.27
N TYR A 96 -8.18 4.54 4.43
CA TYR A 96 -7.11 3.61 4.79
C TYR A 96 -5.77 4.31 5.03
N LEU A 97 -5.78 5.61 5.32
CA LEU A 97 -4.56 6.31 5.68
C LEU A 97 -4.02 5.80 7.05
N PRO A 98 -2.71 5.88 7.30
CA PRO A 98 -2.12 5.40 8.55
C PRO A 98 -2.77 5.95 9.82
N ASP A 99 -3.15 7.23 9.84
CA ASP A 99 -3.81 7.85 10.99
C ASP A 99 -5.16 7.20 11.30
N ASP A 100 -6.00 6.97 10.28
CA ASP A 100 -7.32 6.37 10.42
C ASP A 100 -7.23 4.93 10.90
N VAL A 101 -6.33 4.16 10.27
CA VAL A 101 -6.14 2.73 10.59
C VAL A 101 -5.55 2.55 11.98
N LEU A 102 -4.60 3.39 12.41
CA LEU A 102 -4.06 3.35 13.76
C LEU A 102 -5.12 3.70 14.81
N ALA A 103 -6.02 4.63 14.52
CA ALA A 103 -7.14 4.93 15.40
C ALA A 103 -8.10 3.74 15.53
N GLU A 104 -8.37 3.00 14.46
CA GLU A 104 -9.15 1.76 14.48
C GLU A 104 -8.48 0.67 15.32
N ILE A 105 -7.20 0.39 15.07
CA ILE A 105 -6.40 -0.57 15.82
C ILE A 105 -6.44 -0.28 17.34
N ARG A 106 -6.27 0.99 17.70
CA ARG A 106 -6.36 1.43 19.09
C ARG A 106 -7.75 1.20 19.70
N LYS A 107 -8.80 1.51 18.95
CA LYS A 107 -10.20 1.31 19.36
C LYS A 107 -10.49 -0.15 19.63
N ASP A 108 -9.92 -1.05 18.83
CA ASP A 108 -10.07 -2.49 18.96
C ASP A 108 -9.22 -3.09 20.10
N GLY A 109 -8.39 -2.27 20.75
CA GLY A 109 -7.65 -2.63 21.96
C GLY A 109 -6.29 -3.27 21.72
N PHE A 110 -5.80 -3.30 20.51
CA PHE A 110 -4.46 -3.80 20.21
C PHE A 110 -3.40 -2.74 20.56
N ASP A 111 -2.34 -3.16 21.20
CA ASP A 111 -1.23 -2.29 21.64
C ASP A 111 0.17 -2.78 21.17
N LYS A 112 0.20 -3.84 20.38
CA LYS A 112 1.41 -4.36 19.73
C LYS A 112 1.20 -4.39 18.23
N LEU A 113 2.13 -3.81 17.49
CA LEU A 113 2.01 -3.66 16.05
C LEU A 113 3.12 -4.42 15.32
N VAL A 114 2.73 -5.11 14.25
CA VAL A 114 3.66 -5.59 13.24
C VAL A 114 3.32 -4.89 11.93
N VAL A 115 4.22 -4.04 11.45
CA VAL A 115 4.07 -3.35 10.18
C VAL A 115 4.75 -4.17 9.10
N TYR A 116 3.99 -4.56 8.09
CA TYR A 116 4.50 -5.35 6.96
C TYR A 116 4.20 -4.65 5.64
N PRO A 117 5.21 -4.07 4.98
CA PRO A 117 5.05 -3.48 3.66
C PRO A 117 4.75 -4.58 2.66
N TRP A 118 3.58 -4.52 2.02
CA TRP A 118 3.20 -5.45 0.97
C TRP A 118 3.74 -4.97 -0.38
N LEU A 119 5.04 -4.70 -0.39
CA LEU A 119 5.79 -4.18 -1.52
C LEU A 119 6.99 -5.09 -1.76
N VAL A 120 7.30 -5.35 -3.01
CA VAL A 120 8.36 -6.32 -3.38
C VAL A 120 9.74 -5.83 -2.96
N VAL A 121 9.99 -4.53 -3.06
CA VAL A 121 11.33 -3.95 -2.86
C VAL A 121 11.29 -2.83 -1.83
N ASP A 122 12.26 -2.82 -0.93
CA ASP A 122 12.48 -1.74 0.01
C ASP A 122 13.15 -0.55 -0.68
N SER A 123 12.56 0.63 -0.50
CA SER A 123 13.11 1.90 -0.95
C SER A 123 12.52 3.05 -0.14
N VAL A 124 13.11 4.24 -0.27
CA VAL A 124 12.57 5.46 0.35
C VAL A 124 11.14 5.75 -0.10
N PHE A 125 10.80 5.39 -1.35
CA PHE A 125 9.49 5.64 -1.96
C PHE A 125 8.48 4.51 -1.70
N THR A 126 8.90 3.40 -1.15
CA THR A 126 8.05 2.25 -0.83
C THR A 126 7.90 2.11 0.67
N SER A 127 8.60 1.17 1.26
CA SER A 127 8.57 0.88 2.69
C SER A 127 9.01 2.06 3.57
N GLY A 128 9.98 2.87 3.11
CA GLY A 128 10.42 4.06 3.82
C GLY A 128 9.32 5.12 3.97
N LEU A 129 8.52 5.34 2.91
CA LEU A 129 7.38 6.26 2.95
C LEU A 129 6.32 5.82 3.95
N VAL A 130 5.96 4.53 3.92
CA VAL A 130 5.00 3.95 4.86
C VAL A 130 5.48 4.12 6.30
N LEU A 131 6.73 3.79 6.56
CA LEU A 131 7.30 3.90 7.91
C LEU A 131 7.29 5.36 8.41
N GLU A 132 7.61 6.31 7.54
CA GLU A 132 7.56 7.74 7.88
C GLU A 132 6.14 8.18 8.25
N GLN A 133 5.13 7.79 7.46
CA GLN A 133 3.74 8.13 7.72
C GLN A 133 3.24 7.52 9.04
N ILE A 134 3.52 6.24 9.29
CA ILE A 134 3.16 5.58 10.55
C ILE A 134 3.86 6.23 11.74
N ASN A 135 5.15 6.52 11.63
CA ASN A 135 5.88 7.21 12.70
C ASN A 135 5.34 8.61 12.95
N HIS A 136 4.95 9.34 11.89
CA HIS A 136 4.33 10.65 12.02
C HIS A 136 2.96 10.55 12.73
N ALA A 137 2.13 9.59 12.35
CA ALA A 137 0.83 9.36 13.00
C ALA A 137 0.99 8.99 14.47
N LEU A 138 1.98 8.19 14.83
CA LEU A 138 2.27 7.81 16.21
C LEU A 138 2.96 8.92 17.02
N ALA A 139 3.59 9.90 16.38
CA ALA A 139 4.31 10.96 17.09
C ALA A 139 3.41 11.84 17.96
N SER A 140 2.14 12.01 17.57
CA SER A 140 1.17 12.84 18.30
C SER A 140 0.56 12.11 19.50
N ASP A 141 0.26 10.82 19.39
CA ASP A 141 -0.39 10.00 20.42
C ASP A 141 -0.03 8.50 20.33
N GLY A 142 1.24 8.19 20.20
CA GLY A 142 1.70 6.79 20.08
C GLY A 142 1.95 6.07 21.41
N ARG A 143 1.63 6.69 22.55
CA ARG A 143 1.90 6.11 23.89
C ARG A 143 1.14 4.82 24.19
N TRP A 144 0.08 4.56 23.43
CA TRP A 144 -0.72 3.34 23.54
C TRP A 144 -0.01 2.12 22.92
N VAL A 145 0.91 2.34 21.98
CA VAL A 145 1.69 1.27 21.36
C VAL A 145 2.81 0.85 22.28
N LYS A 146 2.77 -0.38 22.77
CA LYS A 146 3.76 -0.94 23.69
C LYS A 146 4.94 -1.59 22.99
N ASP A 147 4.71 -2.17 21.81
CA ASP A 147 5.73 -2.79 20.99
C ASP A 147 5.37 -2.62 19.52
N MET A 148 6.36 -2.25 18.71
CA MET A 148 6.20 -2.14 17.27
C MET A 148 7.37 -2.80 16.56
N ARG A 149 7.07 -3.68 15.61
CA ARG A 149 8.06 -4.32 14.76
C ARG A 149 7.77 -4.02 13.31
N TYR A 150 8.81 -3.77 12.58
CA TYR A 150 8.79 -3.56 11.15
C TYR A 150 9.41 -4.76 10.46
N LEU A 151 8.66 -5.40 9.58
CA LEU A 151 9.18 -6.52 8.79
C LEU A 151 9.77 -5.99 7.47
N PRO A 152 10.92 -6.50 7.04
CA PRO A 152 11.48 -6.16 5.73
C PRO A 152 10.60 -6.70 4.61
N SER A 153 10.73 -6.14 3.42
CA SER A 153 10.13 -6.68 2.20
C SER A 153 10.63 -8.10 1.92
N PHE A 154 9.84 -8.85 1.17
CA PHE A 154 10.05 -10.30 1.00
C PHE A 154 10.97 -10.66 -0.19
N TRP A 155 11.49 -9.68 -0.91
CA TRP A 155 12.30 -9.92 -2.11
C TRP A 155 13.61 -10.69 -1.85
N GLU A 156 14.18 -10.60 -0.65
CA GLU A 156 15.41 -11.33 -0.26
C GLU A 156 15.14 -12.80 0.14
N ARG A 157 13.89 -13.19 0.26
CA ARG A 157 13.54 -14.55 0.68
C ARG A 157 13.75 -15.55 -0.47
N GLU A 158 14.48 -16.61 -0.19
CA GLU A 158 14.77 -17.67 -1.17
C GLU A 158 13.48 -18.33 -1.71
N ASP A 159 12.49 -18.59 -0.86
CA ASP A 159 11.22 -19.18 -1.26
C ASP A 159 10.43 -18.28 -2.22
N PHE A 160 10.53 -16.97 -2.07
CA PHE A 160 9.93 -16.02 -3.00
C PHE A 160 10.69 -16.02 -4.34
N GLN A 161 12.01 -15.94 -4.30
CA GLN A 161 12.85 -15.97 -5.51
C GLN A 161 12.63 -17.25 -6.30
N GLN A 162 12.55 -18.40 -5.62
CA GLN A 162 12.28 -19.69 -6.26
C GLN A 162 10.91 -19.71 -6.94
N ARG A 163 9.84 -19.23 -6.27
CA ARG A 163 8.51 -19.14 -6.89
C ARG A 163 8.46 -18.24 -8.10
N MET A 164 9.19 -17.12 -8.08
CA MET A 164 9.32 -16.25 -9.25
C MET A 164 10.03 -16.95 -10.41
N ALA A 165 11.11 -17.67 -10.11
CA ALA A 165 11.82 -18.46 -11.11
C ALA A 165 10.93 -19.56 -11.72
N ASP A 166 10.20 -20.29 -10.88
CA ASP A 166 9.27 -21.34 -11.33
C ASP A 166 8.19 -20.76 -12.27
N GLN A 167 7.60 -19.62 -11.93
CA GLN A 167 6.60 -18.95 -12.79
C GLN A 167 7.19 -18.53 -14.15
N ILE A 168 8.44 -18.06 -14.16
CA ILE A 168 9.13 -17.71 -15.42
C ILE A 168 9.37 -18.97 -16.25
N ILE A 169 9.84 -20.05 -15.64
CA ILE A 169 10.08 -21.33 -16.32
C ILE A 169 8.77 -21.87 -16.91
N ASP A 170 7.72 -21.91 -16.12
CA ASP A 170 6.38 -22.36 -16.57
C ASP A 170 5.87 -21.52 -17.75
N GLY A 171 6.09 -20.21 -17.73
CA GLY A 171 5.71 -19.32 -18.83
C GLY A 171 6.58 -19.47 -20.08
N MET A 172 7.85 -19.87 -19.93
CA MET A 172 8.79 -20.07 -21.04
C MET A 172 8.64 -21.44 -21.71
N THR A 173 8.33 -22.48 -20.95
CA THR A 173 8.26 -23.86 -21.45
C THR A 173 7.40 -23.99 -22.72
N PRO A 174 6.17 -23.44 -22.81
CA PRO A 174 5.36 -23.53 -24.03
C PRO A 174 5.95 -22.79 -25.24
N LEU A 175 6.86 -21.84 -25.01
CA LEU A 175 7.51 -21.08 -26.09
C LEU A 175 8.73 -21.83 -26.67
N LEU A 176 9.36 -22.66 -25.86
CA LEU A 176 10.55 -23.46 -26.27
C LEU A 176 10.16 -24.77 -26.96
N GLU A 177 8.92 -25.24 -26.76
CA GLU A 177 8.40 -26.48 -27.38
C GLU A 177 7.77 -26.26 -28.76
N ARG A 178 7.81 -25.02 -29.29
CA ARG A 178 7.33 -24.66 -30.64
C ARG A 178 8.48 -24.60 -31.64
#